data_ddd288f62ed5f216b0a0e506c372d899
#
_entry.id   ddd288f62ed5f216b0a0e506c372d899
#
_cell.length_a   1.000
_cell.length_b   1.000
_cell.length_c   1.000
_cell.angle_alpha   90.00
_cell.angle_beta   90.00
_cell.angle_gamma   90.00
#
_symmetry.space_group_name_H-M   'P 1'
#
loop_
_entity.id
_entity.type
_entity.pdbx_description
1 polymer ?
#
loop_
_entity_poly.entity_id
_entity_poly.type
_entity_poly.pdbx_seq_one_letter_code
_entity_poly.pdbx_strand_id
1 'polypeptide(L)'
;MELISLFNNISGAIVKDCLSFRTSDNNSEVIVFLVKEEDVGKAIGKAGEHVKDLKLKLNKKIDVIAFSEDLNHFIQNILQTTKNSIIVQDIEIKESRNQKKTVIITVRPQDRGKAIGKEGSMIKKIKELVLRYFDVDNVIINTKNI
;
A
#
# COMPACT_ATOMS: atom_id res chain seq x y z
N MET A 1 15.19 2.86 -10.26
CA MET A 1 15.28 3.91 -11.25
C MET A 1 14.74 3.47 -12.60
N GLU A 2 15.26 2.36 -13.11
CA GLU A 2 14.80 1.84 -14.41
C GLU A 2 13.32 1.47 -14.40
N LEU A 3 12.82 0.90 -13.29
CA LEU A 3 11.40 0.53 -13.16
C LEU A 3 10.49 1.77 -13.19
N ILE A 4 10.90 2.83 -12.53
CA ILE A 4 10.14 4.09 -12.51
C ILE A 4 10.09 4.66 -13.91
N SER A 5 11.22 4.72 -14.61
CA SER A 5 11.28 5.21 -15.98
C SER A 5 10.44 4.36 -16.92
N LEU A 6 10.51 3.04 -16.77
CA LEU A 6 9.73 2.12 -17.60
C LEU A 6 8.24 2.38 -17.43
N PHE A 7 7.76 2.48 -16.20
CA PHE A 7 6.33 2.71 -15.96
C PHE A 7 5.89 4.10 -16.41
N ASN A 8 6.72 5.10 -16.17
CA ASN A 8 6.45 6.47 -16.68
C ASN A 8 6.31 6.46 -18.21
N ASN A 9 7.22 5.78 -18.91
CA ASN A 9 7.18 5.70 -20.36
C ASN A 9 5.95 4.96 -20.89
N ILE A 10 5.53 3.90 -20.22
CA ILE A 10 4.35 3.12 -20.61
C ILE A 10 3.07 3.92 -20.37
N SER A 11 2.95 4.57 -19.23
CA SER A 11 1.69 5.15 -18.77
C SER A 11 1.60 6.66 -18.88
N GLY A 12 2.73 7.34 -18.86
CA GLY A 12 2.77 8.81 -18.75
C GLY A 12 2.47 9.31 -17.33
N ALA A 13 2.25 8.42 -16.38
CA ALA A 13 2.00 8.81 -15.00
C ALA A 13 3.29 9.25 -14.30
N ILE A 14 3.16 10.17 -13.35
CA ILE A 14 4.28 10.56 -12.50
C ILE A 14 4.40 9.56 -11.37
N VAL A 15 5.48 8.81 -11.36
CA VAL A 15 5.75 7.79 -10.36
C VAL A 15 6.61 8.40 -9.26
N LYS A 16 6.08 8.44 -8.05
CA LYS A 16 6.79 8.99 -6.88
C LYS A 16 7.85 8.03 -6.36
N ASP A 17 7.53 6.74 -6.30
CA ASP A 17 8.44 5.74 -5.76
C ASP A 17 8.05 4.34 -6.23
N CYS A 18 8.99 3.41 -6.08
CA CYS A 18 8.79 2.02 -6.46
C CYS A 18 9.44 1.14 -5.40
N LEU A 19 8.69 0.21 -4.85
CA LEU A 19 9.16 -0.70 -3.81
C LEU A 19 8.84 -2.14 -4.19
N SER A 20 9.68 -3.05 -3.74
CA SER A 20 9.50 -4.48 -3.97
C SER A 20 9.23 -5.19 -2.65
N PHE A 21 8.21 -6.04 -2.65
CA PHE A 21 7.85 -6.86 -1.49
C PHE A 21 7.79 -8.33 -1.91
N ARG A 22 8.30 -9.21 -1.05
CA ARG A 22 8.15 -10.64 -1.29
C ARG A 22 6.78 -11.10 -0.82
N THR A 23 6.21 -12.05 -1.54
CA THR A 23 4.96 -12.70 -1.13
C THR A 23 5.22 -13.60 0.08
N SER A 24 4.14 -13.99 0.78
CA SER A 24 4.23 -14.80 1.99
C SER A 24 4.88 -16.17 1.76
N ASP A 25 4.84 -16.69 0.54
CA ASP A 25 5.46 -17.97 0.18
C ASP A 25 6.89 -17.82 -0.33
N ASN A 26 7.41 -16.60 -0.40
CA ASN A 26 8.74 -16.25 -0.92
C ASN A 26 9.00 -16.67 -2.36
N ASN A 27 7.97 -17.07 -3.11
CA ASN A 27 8.11 -17.55 -4.48
C ASN A 27 7.95 -16.45 -5.52
N SER A 28 7.43 -15.31 -5.14
CA SER A 28 7.21 -14.20 -6.05
C SER A 28 7.41 -12.86 -5.38
N GLU A 29 7.52 -11.84 -6.21
CA GLU A 29 7.60 -10.45 -5.75
C GLU A 29 6.39 -9.67 -6.20
N VAL A 30 6.02 -8.68 -5.41
CA VAL A 30 5.05 -7.66 -5.79
C VAL A 30 5.82 -6.35 -5.91
N ILE A 31 5.71 -5.69 -7.05
CA ILE A 31 6.27 -4.36 -7.25
C ILE A 31 5.16 -3.36 -7.00
N VAL A 32 5.39 -2.45 -6.07
CA VAL A 32 4.44 -1.40 -5.72
C VAL A 32 4.93 -0.09 -6.31
N PHE A 33 4.09 0.55 -7.13
CA PHE A 33 4.36 1.88 -7.64
C PHE A 33 3.47 2.89 -6.91
N LEU A 34 4.11 3.89 -6.30
CA LEU A 34 3.40 5.02 -5.71
C LEU A 34 3.30 6.12 -6.75
N VAL A 35 2.08 6.53 -7.06
CA VAL A 35 1.83 7.56 -8.06
C VAL A 35 1.00 8.69 -7.46
N LYS A 36 1.01 9.86 -8.08
CA LYS A 36 0.12 10.95 -7.67
C LYS A 36 -1.32 10.51 -7.82
N GLU A 37 -2.20 10.97 -6.92
CA GLU A 37 -3.61 10.59 -6.97
C GLU A 37 -4.26 10.89 -8.31
N GLU A 38 -4.00 12.05 -8.87
CA GLU A 38 -4.53 12.45 -10.17
C GLU A 38 -4.03 11.59 -11.32
N ASP A 39 -2.95 10.86 -11.13
CA ASP A 39 -2.34 10.02 -12.17
C ASP A 39 -2.70 8.54 -12.06
N VAL A 40 -3.47 8.12 -11.07
CA VAL A 40 -3.81 6.70 -10.87
C VAL A 40 -4.50 6.10 -12.10
N GLY A 41 -5.49 6.80 -12.65
CA GLY A 41 -6.18 6.34 -13.85
C GLY A 41 -5.24 6.19 -15.04
N LYS A 42 -4.33 7.15 -15.21
CA LYS A 42 -3.31 7.13 -16.27
C LYS A 42 -2.32 5.97 -16.07
N ALA A 43 -1.92 5.72 -14.81
CA ALA A 43 -1.01 4.64 -14.48
C ALA A 43 -1.60 3.27 -14.79
N ILE A 44 -2.85 3.06 -14.43
CA ILE A 44 -3.54 1.78 -14.68
C ILE A 44 -3.87 1.62 -16.15
N GLY A 45 -4.33 2.69 -16.79
CA GLY A 45 -4.73 2.68 -18.18
C GLY A 45 -6.12 2.12 -18.41
N LYS A 46 -6.61 2.26 -19.62
CA LYS A 46 -7.92 1.75 -20.02
C LYS A 46 -7.96 0.23 -19.86
N ALA A 47 -8.95 -0.26 -19.11
CA ALA A 47 -9.09 -1.70 -18.81
C ALA A 47 -7.83 -2.32 -18.19
N GLY A 48 -7.02 -1.52 -17.50
CA GLY A 48 -5.80 -1.99 -16.84
C GLY A 48 -4.66 -2.32 -17.79
N GLU A 49 -4.66 -1.78 -19.01
CA GLU A 49 -3.68 -2.15 -20.04
C GLU A 49 -2.23 -1.87 -19.67
N HIS A 50 -1.96 -0.75 -18.98
CA HIS A 50 -0.58 -0.42 -18.60
C HIS A 50 -0.04 -1.37 -17.53
N VAL A 51 -0.86 -1.71 -16.55
CA VAL A 51 -0.48 -2.67 -15.50
C VAL A 51 -0.28 -4.06 -16.09
N LYS A 52 -1.16 -4.47 -17.00
CA LYS A 52 -1.03 -5.77 -17.69
C LYS A 52 0.24 -5.86 -18.50
N ASP A 53 0.56 -4.80 -19.25
CA ASP A 53 1.79 -4.72 -20.04
C ASP A 53 3.03 -4.84 -19.15
N LEU A 54 3.04 -4.13 -18.04
CA LEU A 54 4.14 -4.14 -17.11
C LEU A 54 4.31 -5.53 -16.45
N LYS A 55 3.20 -6.18 -16.10
CA LYS A 55 3.21 -7.55 -15.56
C LYS A 55 3.87 -8.52 -16.53
N LEU A 56 3.53 -8.42 -17.80
CA LEU A 56 4.10 -9.29 -18.83
C LEU A 56 5.61 -9.05 -19.00
N LYS A 57 6.02 -7.78 -18.99
CA LYS A 57 7.44 -7.44 -19.17
C LYS A 57 8.30 -7.85 -17.98
N LEU A 58 7.79 -7.71 -16.76
CA LEU A 58 8.55 -8.00 -15.55
C LEU A 58 8.30 -9.38 -14.98
N ASN A 59 7.24 -10.05 -15.41
CA ASN A 59 6.80 -11.34 -14.88
C ASN A 59 6.64 -11.31 -13.36
N LYS A 60 6.05 -10.22 -12.85
CA LYS A 60 5.83 -9.99 -11.42
C LYS A 60 4.46 -9.38 -11.21
N LYS A 61 3.93 -9.50 -10.00
CA LYS A 61 2.70 -8.81 -9.62
C LYS A 61 2.99 -7.32 -9.49
N ILE A 62 2.04 -6.50 -9.92
CA ILE A 62 2.17 -5.05 -9.92
C ILE A 62 1.00 -4.46 -9.15
N ASP A 63 1.29 -3.61 -8.17
CA ASP A 63 0.31 -2.81 -7.46
C ASP A 63 0.57 -1.33 -7.73
N VAL A 64 -0.49 -0.57 -7.96
CA VAL A 64 -0.44 0.88 -8.11
C VAL A 64 -1.20 1.48 -6.94
N ILE A 65 -0.53 2.31 -6.15
CA ILE A 65 -1.12 2.94 -4.97
C ILE A 65 -1.01 4.45 -5.11
N ALA A 66 -2.12 5.14 -4.87
CA ALA A 66 -2.12 6.60 -4.84
C ALA A 66 -1.41 7.08 -3.58
N PHE A 67 -0.39 7.91 -3.75
CA PHE A 67 0.28 8.54 -2.63
C PHE A 67 -0.54 9.73 -2.12
N SER A 68 -0.65 9.89 -0.81
CA SER A 68 -1.24 11.06 -0.18
C SER A 68 -0.34 11.56 0.94
N GLU A 69 -0.26 12.86 1.11
CA GLU A 69 0.46 13.47 2.24
C GLU A 69 -0.33 13.35 3.54
N ASP A 70 -1.62 13.05 3.46
CA ASP A 70 -2.45 12.77 4.62
C ASP A 70 -2.33 11.29 4.99
N LEU A 71 -1.86 11.02 6.20
CA LEU A 71 -1.62 9.64 6.67
C LEU A 71 -2.88 8.78 6.60
N ASN A 72 -4.01 9.30 7.06
CA ASN A 72 -5.28 8.59 7.05
C ASN A 72 -5.67 8.19 5.62
N HIS A 73 -5.61 9.14 4.71
CA HIS A 73 -5.95 8.91 3.31
C HIS A 73 -5.00 7.90 2.66
N PHE A 74 -3.70 8.02 2.94
CA PHE A 74 -2.69 7.12 2.39
C PHE A 74 -2.92 5.67 2.84
N ILE A 75 -3.21 5.47 4.13
CA ILE A 75 -3.51 4.13 4.66
C ILE A 75 -4.74 3.55 3.97
N GLN A 76 -5.78 4.35 3.79
CA GLN A 76 -6.98 3.89 3.09
C GLN A 76 -6.67 3.51 1.64
N ASN A 77 -5.83 4.29 0.96
CA ASN A 77 -5.40 3.97 -0.41
C ASN A 77 -4.66 2.63 -0.48
N ILE A 78 -3.80 2.34 0.49
CA ILE A 78 -3.08 1.07 0.55
C ILE A 78 -4.06 -0.10 0.74
N LEU A 79 -5.01 0.04 1.65
CA LEU A 79 -5.98 -1.01 1.97
C LEU A 79 -6.97 -1.25 0.84
N GLN A 80 -7.26 -0.25 0.04
CA GLN A 80 -8.16 -0.37 -1.12
C GLN A 80 -7.57 -1.17 -2.27
N THR A 81 -6.25 -1.41 -2.28
CA THR A 81 -5.63 -2.23 -3.33
C THR A 81 -5.91 -3.72 -3.14
N THR A 82 -6.48 -4.12 -2.01
CA THR A 82 -6.82 -5.52 -1.77
C THR A 82 -8.06 -5.91 -2.56
N LYS A 83 -8.14 -7.16 -2.99
CA LYS A 83 -9.32 -7.69 -3.67
C LYS A 83 -10.52 -7.80 -2.73
N ASN A 84 -10.29 -7.77 -1.44
CA ASN A 84 -11.30 -7.87 -0.40
C ASN A 84 -11.51 -6.51 0.23
N SER A 85 -12.75 -6.06 0.29
CA SER A 85 -13.04 -4.78 0.94
C SER A 85 -12.72 -4.85 2.42
N ILE A 86 -11.97 -3.87 2.90
CA ILE A 86 -11.65 -3.68 4.31
C ILE A 86 -12.24 -2.34 4.72
N ILE A 87 -13.07 -2.34 5.75
CA ILE A 87 -13.64 -1.11 6.26
C ILE A 87 -12.79 -0.60 7.42
N VAL A 88 -12.18 0.56 7.23
CA VAL A 88 -11.41 1.23 8.26
C VAL A 88 -12.37 2.05 9.12
N GLN A 89 -12.46 1.72 10.39
CA GLN A 89 -13.36 2.41 11.32
C GLN A 89 -12.70 3.63 11.96
N ASP A 90 -11.40 3.56 12.19
CA ASP A 90 -10.66 4.63 12.81
C ASP A 90 -9.16 4.49 12.54
N ILE A 91 -8.47 5.62 12.50
CA ILE A 91 -7.01 5.68 12.43
C ILE A 91 -6.57 6.74 13.43
N GLU A 92 -5.76 6.35 14.40
CA GLU A 92 -5.23 7.30 15.38
C GLU A 92 -3.73 7.09 15.58
N ILE A 93 -3.06 8.13 16.05
CA ILE A 93 -1.64 8.08 16.40
C ILE A 93 -1.55 8.22 17.91
N LYS A 94 -0.94 7.25 18.57
CA LYS A 94 -0.65 7.32 19.99
C LYS A 94 0.84 7.51 20.21
N GLU A 95 1.17 8.48 21.05
CA GLU A 95 2.54 8.75 21.43
C GLU A 95 2.80 8.21 22.84
N SER A 96 3.87 7.41 23.00
CA SER A 96 4.27 6.88 24.28
C SER A 96 5.15 7.88 25.04
N ARG A 97 5.48 7.53 26.32
CA ARG A 97 6.31 8.39 27.18
C ARG A 97 7.69 8.66 26.60
N ASN A 98 8.24 7.73 25.82
CA ASN A 98 9.55 7.92 25.17
C ASN A 98 9.41 8.46 23.75
N GLN A 99 8.31 9.14 23.47
CA GLN A 99 8.03 9.82 22.20
C GLN A 99 7.92 8.89 20.98
N LYS A 100 7.70 7.60 21.20
CA LYS A 100 7.41 6.66 20.12
C LYS A 100 5.97 6.85 19.64
N LYS A 101 5.79 6.96 18.34
CA LYS A 101 4.47 7.15 17.72
C LYS A 101 4.01 5.85 17.05
N THR A 102 2.85 5.39 17.45
CA THR A 102 2.23 4.19 16.88
C THR A 102 0.93 4.56 16.19
N VAL A 103 0.81 4.17 14.93
CA VAL A 103 -0.44 4.31 14.17
C VAL A 103 -1.31 3.11 14.48
N ILE A 104 -2.53 3.36 14.93
CA ILE A 104 -3.50 2.32 15.25
C ILE A 104 -4.63 2.38 14.23
N ILE A 105 -4.71 1.32 13.41
CA ILE A 105 -5.75 1.19 12.39
C ILE A 105 -6.81 0.27 12.95
N THR A 106 -8.01 0.79 13.19
CA THR A 106 -9.13 -0.01 13.72
C THR A 106 -10.00 -0.46 12.56
N VAL A 107 -10.19 -1.75 12.45
CA VAL A 107 -11.02 -2.38 11.42
C VAL A 107 -12.08 -3.24 12.07
N ARG A 108 -13.08 -3.68 11.29
CA ARG A 108 -14.09 -4.61 11.80
C ARG A 108 -13.43 -5.94 12.16
N PRO A 109 -13.94 -6.66 13.16
CA PRO A 109 -13.37 -7.97 13.50
C PRO A 109 -13.26 -8.93 12.32
N GLN A 110 -14.24 -8.93 11.42
CA GLN A 110 -14.21 -9.80 10.23
C GLN A 110 -13.15 -9.39 9.21
N ASP A 111 -12.64 -8.15 9.27
CA ASP A 111 -11.61 -7.65 8.36
C ASP A 111 -10.20 -7.77 8.90
N ARG A 112 -10.03 -8.15 10.18
CA ARG A 112 -8.73 -8.19 10.84
C ARG A 112 -7.75 -9.10 10.10
N GLY A 113 -8.17 -10.30 9.74
CA GLY A 113 -7.32 -11.23 9.00
C GLY A 113 -6.85 -10.70 7.67
N LYS A 114 -7.74 -10.01 6.93
CA LYS A 114 -7.40 -9.39 5.64
C LYS A 114 -6.42 -8.23 5.81
N ALA A 115 -6.59 -7.43 6.86
CA ALA A 115 -5.73 -6.27 7.11
C ALA A 115 -4.32 -6.67 7.52
N ILE A 116 -4.19 -7.79 8.24
CA ILE A 116 -2.89 -8.35 8.62
C ILE A 116 -2.28 -9.07 7.42
N GLY A 117 -3.10 -9.81 6.69
CA GLY A 117 -2.68 -10.62 5.55
C GLY A 117 -2.04 -11.93 5.97
N LYS A 118 -1.84 -12.81 5.00
CA LYS A 118 -1.21 -14.11 5.24
C LYS A 118 0.21 -13.90 5.76
N GLU A 119 0.50 -14.49 6.92
CA GLU A 119 1.79 -14.34 7.60
C GLU A 119 2.22 -12.88 7.84
N GLY A 120 1.23 -11.99 7.98
CA GLY A 120 1.48 -10.58 8.22
C GLY A 120 1.93 -9.79 7.01
N SER A 121 1.74 -10.32 5.80
CA SER A 121 2.22 -9.67 4.56
C SER A 121 1.62 -8.30 4.33
N MET A 122 0.32 -8.12 4.61
CA MET A 122 -0.34 -6.82 4.40
C MET A 122 0.11 -5.78 5.44
N ILE A 123 0.18 -6.15 6.72
CA ILE A 123 0.62 -5.20 7.75
C ILE A 123 2.08 -4.81 7.56
N LYS A 124 2.94 -5.73 7.11
CA LYS A 124 4.33 -5.40 6.77
C LYS A 124 4.41 -4.38 5.65
N LYS A 125 3.60 -4.55 4.62
CA LYS A 125 3.52 -3.63 3.48
C LYS A 125 3.06 -2.24 3.94
N ILE A 126 1.98 -2.19 4.73
CA ILE A 126 1.49 -0.92 5.28
C ILE A 126 2.57 -0.24 6.10
N LYS A 127 3.19 -0.98 7.01
CA LYS A 127 4.23 -0.46 7.89
C LYS A 127 5.41 0.10 7.11
N GLU A 128 5.94 -0.63 6.14
CA GLU A 128 7.07 -0.14 5.34
C GLU A 128 6.73 1.12 4.57
N LEU A 129 5.54 1.18 3.96
CA LEU A 129 5.12 2.36 3.21
C LEU A 129 4.88 3.56 4.12
N VAL A 130 4.23 3.35 5.26
CA VAL A 130 3.91 4.43 6.18
C VAL A 130 5.17 4.98 6.86
N LEU A 131 6.06 4.10 7.33
CA LEU A 131 7.30 4.54 8.00
C LEU A 131 8.25 5.26 7.05
N ARG A 132 8.15 4.98 5.75
CA ARG A 132 9.02 5.62 4.76
C ARG A 132 8.69 7.10 4.56
N TYR A 133 7.43 7.48 4.70
CA TYR A 133 6.97 8.85 4.37
C TYR A 133 6.44 9.65 5.54
N PHE A 134 6.18 9.03 6.68
CA PHE A 134 5.58 9.68 7.84
C PHE A 134 6.45 9.48 9.06
N ASP A 135 6.45 10.46 9.95
CA ASP A 135 7.21 10.42 11.19
C ASP A 135 6.48 9.61 12.25
N VAL A 136 6.49 8.31 12.09
CA VAL A 136 5.91 7.34 13.01
C VAL A 136 6.84 6.15 13.17
N ASP A 137 6.69 5.39 14.25
CA ASP A 137 7.62 4.32 14.60
C ASP A 137 7.02 2.92 14.41
N ASN A 138 5.72 2.79 14.42
CA ASN A 138 5.05 1.50 14.27
C ASN A 138 3.64 1.64 13.76
N VAL A 139 3.09 0.55 13.24
CA VAL A 139 1.69 0.47 12.77
C VAL A 139 1.12 -0.84 13.30
N ILE A 140 -0.05 -0.77 13.92
CA ILE A 140 -0.77 -1.95 14.40
C ILE A 140 -2.21 -1.97 13.89
N ILE A 141 -2.77 -3.16 13.77
CA ILE A 141 -4.17 -3.38 13.43
C ILE A 141 -4.92 -3.70 14.71
N ASN A 142 -6.03 -3.01 14.92
CA ASN A 142 -6.87 -3.17 16.10
C ASN A 142 -8.32 -3.43 15.67
N THR A 143 -9.11 -4.01 16.55
CA THR A 143 -10.54 -4.19 16.35
C THR A 143 -11.29 -3.69 17.58
N LYS A 144 -12.48 -3.13 17.35
CA LYS A 144 -13.37 -2.78 18.45
C LYS A 144 -14.37 -3.91 18.67
N ASN A 145 -14.43 -4.37 19.88
CA ASN A 145 -15.49 -5.26 20.32
C ASN A 145 -16.63 -4.39 20.87
N ILE A 146 -17.76 -4.49 20.25
CA ILE A 146 -18.97 -3.80 20.71
C ILE A 146 -19.80 -4.77 21.51
#